data_65ee163c4164512c1552d9cce185456b
#
_entry.id   65ee163c4164512c1552d9cce185456b
#
_cell.length_a   1.000
_cell.length_b   1.000
_cell.length_c   1.000
_cell.angle_alpha   90.00
_cell.angle_beta   90.00
_cell.angle_gamma   90.00
#
_symmetry.space_group_name_H-M   'P 1'
#
loop_
_entity.id
_entity.type
_entity.pdbx_description
1 polymer ?
#
loop_
_entity_poly.entity_id
_entity_poly.type
_entity_poly.pdbx_seq_one_letter_code
_entity_poly.pdbx_strand_id
1 'polypeptide(L)'
;MKPIVALLLSLVAGYIALSQEILWYRIISYGTGGAPSAFAYLLACFLTGLAIGSLCAERVIKSQRLPAPVVLGSLFLASAILGYFTLPATARMFQLGEATGTAYAYFSVALVGFPGGLLFPLLCHFGIRAGNEVGVSLSRLYLFNVLGCILGPLFTTFVLMDLYPLPTIVLMVTAVALVAAAVTVFTLPAPGRSRAGFLAAVVGTAAVVAVSHHDQYQFLLERLHFKEEFTAAKPYRFLVETRSGIVAVGGPNGDDTIFGGGVYDGAFNLDPVRNINGIQRAYMVPALHPAPKRVLVIGLASGSWAQVLAEHPAIERLEAVEINPGYLETIRRFPEHAPLLDIPRVKIHIDDGRRWLVRNPDERFDFIVMNTTFNWRSHSTNLLSEEFFRLCQKHLLPGGSVLVNTTGSPEVKVTLAHVFRHVVMVHNSAVGSDTPFTRSEEEKEQALRAFTHRGKPVFPFPPEDPKREASLQAMVRMPLPDEGEASRARTDLPVITDDNMATEYKAGLRFHDSARSWGSLWGRVK
;
A
#
# COMPACT_ATOMS: atom_id res chain seq x y z
N MET A 1 38.67 11.46 18.35
CA MET A 1 37.73 12.21 17.47
C MET A 1 37.23 13.47 18.17
N LYS A 2 36.95 14.59 17.43
CA LYS A 2 36.32 15.77 18.06
C LYS A 2 34.87 15.41 18.47
N PRO A 3 34.41 15.81 19.68
CA PRO A 3 33.06 15.42 20.15
C PRO A 3 31.93 15.79 19.18
N ILE A 4 31.95 16.98 18.58
CA ILE A 4 30.93 17.43 17.63
C ILE A 4 30.86 16.54 16.38
N VAL A 5 32.01 16.05 15.89
CA VAL A 5 32.05 15.15 14.73
C VAL A 5 31.43 13.80 15.10
N ALA A 6 31.70 13.30 16.32
CA ALA A 6 31.09 12.06 16.79
C ALA A 6 29.56 12.18 16.88
N LEU A 7 29.06 13.29 17.44
CA LEU A 7 27.61 13.55 17.53
C LEU A 7 26.95 13.63 16.16
N LEU A 8 27.54 14.36 15.21
CA LEU A 8 26.99 14.47 13.85
C LEU A 8 27.03 13.13 13.11
N LEU A 9 28.10 12.37 13.20
CA LEU A 9 28.18 11.03 12.60
C LEU A 9 27.18 10.07 13.22
N SER A 10 26.94 10.18 14.55
CA SER A 10 25.93 9.37 15.23
C SER A 10 24.50 9.70 14.76
N LEU A 11 24.20 10.97 14.59
CA LEU A 11 22.91 11.42 14.02
C LEU A 11 22.72 10.89 12.60
N VAL A 12 23.74 11.06 11.74
CA VAL A 12 23.68 10.60 10.35
C VAL A 12 23.58 9.08 10.25
N ALA A 13 24.26 8.34 11.13
CA ALA A 13 24.15 6.87 11.19
C ALA A 13 22.71 6.43 11.50
N GLY A 14 22.07 7.03 12.50
CA GLY A 14 20.66 6.76 12.82
C GLY A 14 19.72 7.13 11.67
N TYR A 15 19.94 8.29 11.05
CA TYR A 15 19.16 8.73 9.88
C TYR A 15 19.22 7.72 8.73
N ILE A 16 20.43 7.30 8.33
CA ILE A 16 20.62 6.33 7.23
C ILE A 16 19.95 5.01 7.57
N ALA A 17 20.19 4.46 8.77
CA ALA A 17 19.70 3.16 9.18
C ALA A 17 18.17 3.08 9.09
N LEU A 18 17.47 4.04 9.70
CA LEU A 18 16.00 4.04 9.71
C LEU A 18 15.37 4.50 8.41
N SER A 19 16.04 5.36 7.62
CA SER A 19 15.60 5.66 6.26
C SER A 19 15.65 4.41 5.38
N GLN A 20 16.71 3.59 5.47
CA GLN A 20 16.83 2.33 4.75
C GLN A 20 15.76 1.33 5.19
N GLU A 21 15.46 1.24 6.50
CA GLU A 21 14.38 0.39 7.01
C GLU A 21 13.02 0.74 6.37
N ILE A 22 12.67 2.03 6.29
CA ILE A 22 11.44 2.49 5.65
C ILE A 22 11.40 2.15 4.16
N LEU A 23 12.51 2.31 3.43
CA LEU A 23 12.60 1.94 2.02
C LEU A 23 12.39 0.42 1.84
N TRP A 24 12.98 -0.39 2.71
CA TRP A 24 12.78 -1.83 2.72
C TRP A 24 11.34 -2.22 3.06
N TYR A 25 10.72 -1.55 4.04
CA TYR A 25 9.31 -1.78 4.35
C TYR A 25 8.42 -1.52 3.13
N ARG A 26 8.67 -0.43 2.40
CA ARG A 26 7.91 -0.10 1.19
C ARG A 26 8.04 -1.19 0.11
N ILE A 27 9.25 -1.70 -0.12
CA ILE A 27 9.51 -2.78 -1.09
C ILE A 27 8.85 -4.09 -0.67
N ILE A 28 9.02 -4.50 0.59
CA ILE A 28 8.44 -5.75 1.09
C ILE A 28 6.92 -5.65 1.13
N SER A 29 6.36 -4.55 1.63
CA SER A 29 4.91 -4.33 1.64
C SER A 29 4.33 -4.38 0.21
N TYR A 30 5.01 -3.77 -0.75
CA TYR A 30 4.57 -3.82 -2.15
C TYR A 30 4.65 -5.24 -2.74
N GLY A 31 5.76 -5.94 -2.55
CA GLY A 31 5.97 -7.30 -3.06
C GLY A 31 5.08 -8.36 -2.40
N THR A 32 4.59 -8.10 -1.17
CA THR A 32 3.65 -8.98 -0.44
C THR A 32 2.19 -8.57 -0.59
N GLY A 33 1.91 -7.51 -1.36
CA GLY A 33 0.56 -6.96 -1.48
C GLY A 33 -0.01 -6.36 -0.19
N GLY A 34 0.86 -5.93 0.74
CA GLY A 34 0.46 -5.34 2.02
C GLY A 34 0.09 -6.39 3.09
N ALA A 35 0.80 -7.52 3.14
CA ALA A 35 0.61 -8.52 4.18
C ALA A 35 0.91 -7.95 5.59
N PRO A 36 0.06 -8.19 6.60
CA PRO A 36 0.23 -7.64 7.95
C PRO A 36 1.55 -8.05 8.62
N SER A 37 2.02 -9.28 8.37
CA SER A 37 3.26 -9.82 8.90
C SER A 37 4.53 -9.21 8.31
N ALA A 38 4.43 -8.51 7.17
CA ALA A 38 5.59 -7.97 6.45
C ALA A 38 6.46 -7.06 7.33
N PHE A 39 5.85 -6.19 8.14
CA PHE A 39 6.56 -5.30 9.05
C PHE A 39 7.28 -6.05 10.17
N ALA A 40 6.61 -7.04 10.79
CA ALA A 40 7.19 -7.80 11.89
C ALA A 40 8.44 -8.59 11.45
N TYR A 41 8.39 -9.23 10.28
CA TYR A 41 9.55 -9.94 9.73
C TYR A 41 10.68 -9.02 9.34
N LEU A 42 10.36 -7.90 8.67
CA LEU A 42 11.34 -6.89 8.32
C LEU A 42 12.07 -6.41 9.58
N LEU A 43 11.31 -6.00 10.61
CA LEU A 43 11.87 -5.50 11.86
C LEU A 43 12.75 -6.56 12.55
N ALA A 44 12.28 -7.82 12.62
CA ALA A 44 13.05 -8.93 13.20
C ALA A 44 14.40 -9.14 12.48
N CYS A 45 14.37 -9.15 11.13
CA CYS A 45 15.60 -9.31 10.34
C CYS A 45 16.54 -8.11 10.48
N PHE A 46 16.00 -6.89 10.45
CA PHE A 46 16.80 -5.67 10.61
C PHE A 46 17.47 -5.61 11.98
N LEU A 47 16.73 -5.88 13.05
CA LEU A 47 17.26 -5.95 14.42
C LEU A 47 18.29 -7.08 14.58
N THR A 48 18.10 -8.21 13.92
CA THR A 48 19.09 -9.30 13.88
C THR A 48 20.39 -8.83 13.26
N GLY A 49 20.32 -8.11 12.14
CA GLY A 49 21.50 -7.50 11.53
C GLY A 49 22.21 -6.52 12.46
N LEU A 50 21.47 -5.63 13.12
CA LEU A 50 22.00 -4.70 14.12
C LEU A 50 22.66 -5.43 15.28
N ALA A 51 22.03 -6.48 15.83
CA ALA A 51 22.56 -7.25 16.95
C ALA A 51 23.88 -7.97 16.59
N ILE A 52 23.92 -8.65 15.44
CA ILE A 52 25.15 -9.32 14.96
C ILE A 52 26.26 -8.29 14.72
N GLY A 53 25.93 -7.14 14.11
CA GLY A 53 26.86 -6.03 13.91
C GLY A 53 27.45 -5.55 15.25
N SER A 54 26.61 -5.32 16.26
CA SER A 54 27.05 -4.91 17.60
C SER A 54 27.96 -5.93 18.28
N LEU A 55 27.66 -7.22 18.17
CA LEU A 55 28.51 -8.29 18.68
C LEU A 55 29.88 -8.33 17.98
N CYS A 56 29.91 -8.04 16.68
CA CYS A 56 31.17 -7.97 15.93
C CYS A 56 32.03 -6.75 16.28
N ALA A 57 31.44 -5.68 16.82
CA ALA A 57 32.15 -4.45 17.15
C ALA A 57 33.31 -4.68 18.13
N GLU A 58 33.15 -5.56 19.12
CA GLU A 58 34.20 -5.92 20.07
C GLU A 58 35.45 -6.49 19.37
N ARG A 59 35.25 -7.40 18.39
CA ARG A 59 36.38 -7.98 17.63
C ARG A 59 37.09 -6.93 16.79
N VAL A 60 36.35 -6.00 16.19
CA VAL A 60 36.93 -4.89 15.41
C VAL A 60 37.74 -3.97 16.31
N ILE A 61 37.24 -3.61 17.50
CA ILE A 61 37.92 -2.78 18.48
C ILE A 61 39.24 -3.45 18.94
N LYS A 62 39.20 -4.73 19.29
CA LYS A 62 40.37 -5.48 19.76
C LYS A 62 41.41 -5.70 18.67
N SER A 63 41.02 -5.75 17.40
CA SER A 63 41.97 -6.05 16.32
C SER A 63 42.99 -4.94 16.06
N GLN A 64 42.62 -3.67 16.31
CA GLN A 64 43.46 -2.47 16.08
C GLN A 64 44.18 -2.42 14.71
N ARG A 65 43.74 -3.22 13.73
CA ARG A 65 44.43 -3.41 12.44
C ARG A 65 44.31 -2.21 11.51
N LEU A 66 43.22 -1.46 11.64
CA LEU A 66 42.90 -0.34 10.74
C LEU A 66 42.69 0.94 11.55
N PRO A 67 43.05 2.12 10.98
CA PRO A 67 42.78 3.41 11.61
C PRO A 67 41.25 3.64 11.73
N ALA A 68 40.83 4.24 12.85
CA ALA A 68 39.43 4.56 13.15
C ALA A 68 38.69 5.25 11.97
N PRO A 69 39.28 6.23 11.25
CA PRO A 69 38.62 6.86 10.08
C PRO A 69 38.31 5.88 8.97
N VAL A 70 39.20 4.94 8.70
CA VAL A 70 39.00 3.94 7.64
C VAL A 70 37.90 2.97 8.05
N VAL A 71 37.87 2.50 9.30
CA VAL A 71 36.83 1.59 9.80
C VAL A 71 35.47 2.24 9.73
N LEU A 72 35.29 3.45 10.31
CA LEU A 72 34.01 4.15 10.31
C LEU A 72 33.58 4.54 8.89
N GLY A 73 34.50 5.05 8.08
CA GLY A 73 34.23 5.37 6.69
C GLY A 73 33.81 4.16 5.87
N SER A 74 34.46 3.00 6.07
CA SER A 74 34.10 1.74 5.38
C SER A 74 32.71 1.25 5.74
N LEU A 75 32.22 1.49 6.96
CA LEU A 75 30.86 1.12 7.36
C LEU A 75 29.80 2.02 6.73
N PHE A 76 30.06 3.33 6.63
CA PHE A 76 29.18 4.21 5.85
C PHE A 76 29.19 3.86 4.36
N LEU A 77 30.36 3.54 3.79
CA LEU A 77 30.46 3.07 2.42
C LEU A 77 29.72 1.74 2.21
N ALA A 78 29.84 0.80 3.15
CA ALA A 78 29.10 -0.46 3.13
C ALA A 78 27.58 -0.22 3.20
N SER A 79 27.12 0.70 4.09
CA SER A 79 25.69 1.08 4.14
C SER A 79 25.21 1.66 2.82
N ALA A 80 26.04 2.47 2.13
CA ALA A 80 25.72 3.00 0.81
C ALA A 80 25.57 1.88 -0.24
N ILE A 81 26.55 1.00 -0.32
CA ILE A 81 26.58 -0.11 -1.30
C ILE A 81 25.43 -1.07 -1.05
N LEU A 82 25.28 -1.54 0.20
CA LEU A 82 24.24 -2.50 0.56
C LEU A 82 22.84 -1.89 0.38
N GLY A 83 22.59 -0.68 0.89
CA GLY A 83 21.31 -0.01 0.74
C GLY A 83 20.92 0.25 -0.71
N TYR A 84 21.90 0.47 -1.60
CA TYR A 84 21.64 0.72 -3.01
C TYR A 84 21.43 -0.56 -3.83
N PHE A 85 22.33 -1.55 -3.73
CA PHE A 85 22.32 -2.70 -4.64
C PHE A 85 21.39 -3.84 -4.21
N THR A 86 21.09 -3.99 -2.93
CA THR A 86 20.27 -5.11 -2.45
C THR A 86 18.79 -4.98 -2.86
N LEU A 87 18.25 -3.77 -2.97
CA LEU A 87 16.87 -3.54 -3.40
C LEU A 87 16.60 -4.04 -4.83
N PRO A 88 17.33 -3.59 -5.87
CA PRO A 88 17.11 -4.09 -7.22
C PRO A 88 17.51 -5.56 -7.39
N ALA A 89 18.50 -6.03 -6.62
CA ALA A 89 18.84 -7.46 -6.61
C ALA A 89 17.69 -8.30 -6.07
N THR A 90 17.00 -7.86 -5.01
CA THR A 90 15.80 -8.52 -4.49
C THR A 90 14.70 -8.65 -5.55
N ALA A 91 14.42 -7.59 -6.29
CA ALA A 91 13.43 -7.64 -7.35
C ALA A 91 13.79 -8.66 -8.46
N ARG A 92 15.09 -8.80 -8.76
CA ARG A 92 15.57 -9.82 -9.71
C ARG A 92 15.49 -11.24 -9.12
N MET A 93 15.72 -11.42 -7.81
CA MET A 93 15.60 -12.73 -7.17
C MET A 93 14.15 -13.24 -7.17
N PHE A 94 13.16 -12.36 -7.08
CA PHE A 94 11.76 -12.74 -7.23
C PHE A 94 11.42 -13.31 -8.63
N GLN A 95 12.17 -12.95 -9.66
CA GLN A 95 12.01 -13.53 -11.00
C GLN A 95 12.50 -14.99 -11.08
N LEU A 96 13.37 -15.42 -10.17
CA LEU A 96 13.85 -16.80 -10.06
C LEU A 96 12.94 -17.71 -9.22
N GLY A 97 11.94 -17.13 -8.57
CA GLY A 97 10.97 -17.81 -7.74
C GLY A 97 10.65 -17.04 -6.47
N GLU A 98 9.39 -17.12 -6.05
CA GLU A 98 8.89 -16.38 -4.89
C GLU A 98 9.62 -16.73 -3.60
N ALA A 99 9.90 -18.03 -3.35
CA ALA A 99 10.64 -18.47 -2.16
C ALA A 99 12.08 -17.91 -2.16
N THR A 100 12.74 -17.91 -3.32
CA THR A 100 14.10 -17.38 -3.49
C THR A 100 14.13 -15.88 -3.26
N GLY A 101 13.20 -15.13 -3.87
CA GLY A 101 13.07 -13.69 -3.70
C GLY A 101 12.81 -13.29 -2.25
N THR A 102 11.92 -14.03 -1.59
CA THR A 102 11.58 -13.83 -0.18
C THR A 102 12.77 -14.05 0.75
N ALA A 103 13.44 -15.18 0.62
CA ALA A 103 14.62 -15.51 1.43
C ALA A 103 15.72 -14.46 1.24
N TYR A 104 15.96 -14.05 -0.01
CA TYR A 104 16.94 -13.03 -0.34
C TYR A 104 16.55 -11.65 0.23
N ALA A 105 15.27 -11.27 0.19
CA ALA A 105 14.79 -10.01 0.76
C ALA A 105 15.10 -9.92 2.27
N TYR A 106 14.71 -10.92 3.05
CA TYR A 106 14.95 -10.92 4.48
C TYR A 106 16.43 -11.02 4.86
N PHE A 107 17.20 -11.83 4.13
CA PHE A 107 18.66 -11.85 4.26
C PHE A 107 19.27 -10.47 3.99
N SER A 108 18.83 -9.79 2.94
CA SER A 108 19.31 -8.46 2.57
C SER A 108 18.96 -7.41 3.61
N VAL A 109 17.78 -7.48 4.23
CA VAL A 109 17.40 -6.59 5.33
C VAL A 109 18.34 -6.74 6.52
N ALA A 110 18.66 -7.97 6.93
CA ALA A 110 19.64 -8.23 7.99
C ALA A 110 21.04 -7.71 7.60
N LEU A 111 21.44 -7.93 6.34
CA LEU A 111 22.72 -7.47 5.82
C LEU A 111 22.84 -5.93 5.81
N VAL A 112 21.77 -5.22 5.47
CA VAL A 112 21.71 -3.74 5.48
C VAL A 112 21.74 -3.19 6.91
N GLY A 113 21.12 -3.87 7.87
CA GLY A 113 21.18 -3.50 9.29
C GLY A 113 22.56 -3.68 9.93
N PHE A 114 23.37 -4.61 9.43
CA PHE A 114 24.65 -4.99 10.03
C PHE A 114 25.66 -3.83 10.16
N PRO A 115 25.94 -2.97 9.16
CA PRO A 115 26.83 -1.82 9.32
C PRO A 115 26.34 -0.83 10.38
N GLY A 116 25.03 -0.60 10.50
CA GLY A 116 24.43 0.26 11.52
C GLY A 116 24.71 -0.27 12.93
N GLY A 117 24.61 -1.59 13.13
CA GLY A 117 24.94 -2.25 14.38
C GLY A 117 26.42 -2.12 14.79
N LEU A 118 27.34 -2.09 13.84
CA LEU A 118 28.77 -1.84 14.07
C LEU A 118 29.06 -0.36 14.34
N LEU A 119 28.39 0.55 13.61
CA LEU A 119 28.70 1.98 13.65
C LEU A 119 28.55 2.58 15.04
N PHE A 120 27.45 2.33 15.73
CA PHE A 120 27.18 2.99 17.01
C PHE A 120 28.20 2.63 18.11
N PRO A 121 28.49 1.35 18.39
CA PRO A 121 29.54 0.99 19.37
C PRO A 121 30.93 1.54 19.01
N LEU A 122 31.28 1.56 17.73
CA LEU A 122 32.54 2.11 17.26
C LEU A 122 32.61 3.64 17.39
N LEU A 123 31.53 4.34 17.12
CA LEU A 123 31.41 5.79 17.36
C LEU A 123 31.55 6.10 18.86
N CYS A 124 30.97 5.28 19.75
CA CYS A 124 31.17 5.40 21.19
C CYS A 124 32.64 5.18 21.55
N HIS A 125 33.27 4.11 21.06
CA HIS A 125 34.66 3.79 21.36
C HIS A 125 35.63 4.89 20.89
N PHE A 126 35.51 5.40 19.68
CA PHE A 126 36.40 6.40 19.13
C PHE A 126 36.01 7.85 19.48
N GLY A 127 34.76 8.09 19.88
CA GLY A 127 34.21 9.42 20.17
C GLY A 127 34.28 9.83 21.64
N ILE A 128 34.27 8.87 22.57
CA ILE A 128 34.24 9.14 24.00
C ILE A 128 35.67 9.06 24.56
N ARG A 129 36.07 10.04 25.35
CA ARG A 129 37.33 10.01 26.09
C ARG A 129 37.13 9.32 27.43
N ALA A 130 38.12 8.52 27.85
CA ALA A 130 38.14 7.95 29.20
C ALA A 130 38.22 9.08 30.25
N GLY A 131 37.37 9.00 31.27
CA GLY A 131 37.33 10.00 32.35
C GLY A 131 35.99 9.99 33.09
N ASN A 132 35.81 10.91 34.01
CA ASN A 132 34.61 10.97 34.87
C ASN A 132 33.30 11.32 34.13
N GLU A 133 33.35 11.77 32.87
CA GLU A 133 32.18 12.18 32.07
C GLU A 133 31.78 11.16 31.00
N VAL A 134 32.24 9.92 31.07
CA VAL A 134 31.93 8.87 30.09
C VAL A 134 30.42 8.70 29.93
N GLY A 135 29.65 8.65 31.02
CA GLY A 135 28.19 8.51 30.99
C GLY A 135 27.50 9.66 30.28
N VAL A 136 27.92 10.91 30.53
CA VAL A 136 27.36 12.11 29.88
C VAL A 136 27.66 12.11 28.37
N SER A 137 28.90 11.74 28.01
CA SER A 137 29.31 11.67 26.60
C SER A 137 28.55 10.57 25.84
N LEU A 138 28.35 9.42 26.47
CA LEU A 138 27.55 8.30 25.91
C LEU A 138 26.10 8.71 25.73
N SER A 139 25.49 9.34 26.74
CA SER A 139 24.12 9.81 26.68
C SER A 139 23.91 10.82 25.53
N ARG A 140 24.86 11.74 25.31
CA ARG A 140 24.81 12.69 24.20
C ARG A 140 24.92 11.99 22.84
N LEU A 141 25.85 11.04 22.69
CA LEU A 141 25.98 10.26 21.45
C LEU A 141 24.72 9.46 21.16
N TYR A 142 24.14 8.82 22.18
CA TYR A 142 22.89 8.09 22.06
C TYR A 142 21.73 9.00 21.69
N LEU A 143 21.62 10.16 22.34
CA LEU A 143 20.59 11.16 21.99
C LEU A 143 20.66 11.55 20.51
N PHE A 144 21.86 11.87 19.98
CA PHE A 144 22.02 12.24 18.58
C PHE A 144 21.70 11.08 17.63
N ASN A 145 22.04 9.84 18.00
CA ASN A 145 21.64 8.67 17.23
C ASN A 145 20.12 8.51 17.18
N VAL A 146 19.43 8.62 18.33
CA VAL A 146 17.97 8.55 18.41
C VAL A 146 17.32 9.68 17.62
N LEU A 147 17.83 10.91 17.67
CA LEU A 147 17.35 12.01 16.84
C LEU A 147 17.48 11.68 15.34
N GLY A 148 18.59 11.08 14.93
CA GLY A 148 18.75 10.58 13.57
C GLY A 148 17.73 9.50 13.22
N CYS A 149 17.50 8.54 14.11
CA CYS A 149 16.48 7.49 13.96
C CYS A 149 15.06 8.03 13.88
N ILE A 150 14.76 9.17 14.50
CA ILE A 150 13.46 9.85 14.38
C ILE A 150 13.36 10.61 13.05
N LEU A 151 14.38 11.37 12.71
CA LEU A 151 14.38 12.21 11.51
C LEU A 151 14.37 11.36 10.22
N GLY A 152 15.06 10.22 10.20
CA GLY A 152 15.11 9.33 9.04
C GLY A 152 13.73 8.93 8.53
N PRO A 153 12.92 8.20 9.31
CA PRO A 153 11.58 7.80 8.90
C PRO A 153 10.65 8.98 8.62
N LEU A 154 10.65 10.00 9.50
CA LEU A 154 9.76 11.15 9.33
C LEU A 154 10.05 11.90 8.03
N PHE A 155 11.30 12.22 7.77
CA PHE A 155 11.66 12.96 6.55
C PHE A 155 11.47 12.09 5.30
N THR A 156 11.89 10.83 5.35
CA THR A 156 11.74 9.90 4.22
C THR A 156 10.27 9.69 3.87
N THR A 157 9.40 9.45 4.86
CA THR A 157 7.99 9.14 4.62
C THR A 157 7.18 10.39 4.29
N PHE A 158 7.29 11.46 5.11
CA PHE A 158 6.37 12.60 5.01
C PHE A 158 6.86 13.72 4.07
N VAL A 159 8.12 13.67 3.63
CA VAL A 159 8.66 14.66 2.70
C VAL A 159 9.11 13.99 1.40
N LEU A 160 10.04 13.03 1.49
CA LEU A 160 10.63 12.49 0.26
C LEU A 160 9.65 11.64 -0.54
N MET A 161 8.81 10.80 0.10
CA MET A 161 7.86 9.93 -0.61
C MET A 161 6.68 10.68 -1.26
N ASP A 162 6.43 11.92 -0.88
CA ASP A 162 5.43 12.77 -1.55
C ASP A 162 6.03 13.57 -2.72
N LEU A 163 7.37 13.74 -2.76
CA LEU A 163 8.04 14.57 -3.74
C LEU A 163 8.80 13.78 -4.80
N TYR A 164 9.26 12.58 -4.48
CA TYR A 164 10.17 11.82 -5.34
C TYR A 164 9.79 10.34 -5.43
N PRO A 165 10.01 9.69 -6.59
CA PRO A 165 9.86 8.25 -6.74
C PRO A 165 10.92 7.48 -5.94
N LEU A 166 10.60 6.26 -5.56
CA LEU A 166 11.43 5.39 -4.74
C LEU A 166 12.89 5.28 -5.20
N PRO A 167 13.20 5.11 -6.51
CA PRO A 167 14.60 5.04 -6.95
C PRO A 167 15.40 6.31 -6.62
N THR A 168 14.78 7.48 -6.75
CA THR A 168 15.41 8.76 -6.42
C THR A 168 15.67 8.90 -4.92
N ILE A 169 14.74 8.44 -4.08
CA ILE A 169 14.91 8.47 -2.62
C ILE A 169 16.06 7.55 -2.20
N VAL A 170 16.16 6.35 -2.77
CA VAL A 170 17.29 5.44 -2.54
C VAL A 170 18.61 6.10 -2.92
N LEU A 171 18.65 6.79 -4.06
CA LEU A 171 19.84 7.54 -4.48
C LEU A 171 20.22 8.65 -3.49
N MET A 172 19.24 9.40 -2.96
CA MET A 172 19.47 10.45 -1.96
C MET A 172 20.02 9.87 -0.65
N VAL A 173 19.45 8.81 -0.12
CA VAL A 173 19.94 8.15 1.11
C VAL A 173 21.34 7.57 0.89
N THR A 174 21.60 6.99 -0.29
CA THR A 174 22.93 6.50 -0.68
C THR A 174 23.94 7.65 -0.74
N ALA A 175 23.57 8.78 -1.31
CA ALA A 175 24.44 9.97 -1.37
C ALA A 175 24.79 10.49 0.04
N VAL A 176 23.83 10.52 0.98
CA VAL A 176 24.09 10.88 2.38
C VAL A 176 25.12 9.93 2.99
N ALA A 177 25.00 8.61 2.76
CA ALA A 177 25.95 7.63 3.27
C ALA A 177 27.35 7.78 2.65
N LEU A 178 27.45 8.05 1.33
CA LEU A 178 28.72 8.32 0.65
C LEU A 178 29.39 9.61 1.17
N VAL A 179 28.61 10.68 1.37
CA VAL A 179 29.11 11.92 1.97
C VAL A 179 29.60 11.68 3.40
N ALA A 180 28.86 10.93 4.22
CA ALA A 180 29.28 10.56 5.57
C ALA A 180 30.59 9.76 5.55
N ALA A 181 30.75 8.82 4.62
CA ALA A 181 31.99 8.06 4.43
C ALA A 181 33.18 8.99 4.11
N ALA A 182 33.00 9.92 3.15
CA ALA A 182 34.03 10.88 2.79
C ALA A 182 34.38 11.82 3.94
N VAL A 183 33.38 12.45 4.59
CA VAL A 183 33.56 13.36 5.74
C VAL A 183 34.32 12.67 6.88
N THR A 184 34.02 11.40 7.17
CA THR A 184 34.69 10.63 8.20
C THR A 184 36.20 10.55 7.96
N VAL A 185 36.61 10.30 6.72
CA VAL A 185 38.03 10.16 6.36
C VAL A 185 38.74 11.52 6.25
N PHE A 186 38.02 12.58 5.91
CA PHE A 186 38.58 13.94 5.87
C PHE A 186 38.77 14.56 7.25
N THR A 187 37.84 14.34 8.17
CA THR A 187 37.82 15.01 9.48
C THR A 187 38.63 14.30 10.54
N LEU A 188 38.97 13.03 10.34
CA LEU A 188 39.73 12.23 11.28
C LEU A 188 41.18 12.00 10.78
N PRO A 189 42.15 11.87 11.68
CA PRO A 189 43.54 11.62 11.31
C PRO A 189 43.70 10.26 10.61
N ALA A 190 44.16 10.24 9.36
CA ALA A 190 44.51 9.04 8.62
C ALA A 190 45.79 9.25 7.80
N PRO A 191 46.57 8.19 7.52
CA PRO A 191 47.72 8.25 6.62
C PRO A 191 47.31 8.71 5.23
N GLY A 192 48.12 9.54 4.58
CA GLY A 192 47.77 10.16 3.27
C GLY A 192 47.42 9.13 2.19
N ARG A 193 48.15 8.02 2.08
CA ARG A 193 47.89 6.92 1.13
C ARG A 193 46.53 6.23 1.40
N SER A 194 46.24 5.95 2.67
CA SER A 194 44.94 5.33 3.04
C SER A 194 43.78 6.28 2.76
N ARG A 195 43.96 7.59 2.97
CA ARG A 195 42.96 8.61 2.67
C ARG A 195 42.68 8.68 1.16
N ALA A 196 43.73 8.76 0.34
CA ALA A 196 43.58 8.83 -1.11
C ALA A 196 42.88 7.58 -1.68
N GLY A 197 43.33 6.39 -1.25
CA GLY A 197 42.73 5.12 -1.69
C GLY A 197 41.24 4.97 -1.28
N PHE A 198 40.90 5.41 -0.06
CA PHE A 198 39.52 5.38 0.41
C PHE A 198 38.62 6.36 -0.35
N LEU A 199 39.11 7.59 -0.60
CA LEU A 199 38.36 8.57 -1.40
C LEU A 199 38.17 8.10 -2.83
N ALA A 200 39.16 7.46 -3.42
CA ALA A 200 39.02 6.81 -4.73
C ALA A 200 37.91 5.74 -4.73
N ALA A 201 37.81 4.95 -3.65
CA ALA A 201 36.73 3.97 -3.48
C ALA A 201 35.34 4.65 -3.37
N VAL A 202 35.22 5.73 -2.60
CA VAL A 202 33.97 6.51 -2.49
C VAL A 202 33.57 7.10 -3.85
N VAL A 203 34.49 7.74 -4.56
CA VAL A 203 34.25 8.32 -5.89
C VAL A 203 33.92 7.23 -6.90
N GLY A 204 34.66 6.12 -6.88
CA GLY A 204 34.37 4.97 -7.74
C GLY A 204 32.97 4.38 -7.49
N THR A 205 32.58 4.24 -6.23
CA THR A 205 31.22 3.79 -5.87
C THR A 205 30.17 4.79 -6.36
N ALA A 206 30.38 6.09 -6.15
CA ALA A 206 29.46 7.13 -6.65
C ALA A 206 29.32 7.08 -8.17
N ALA A 207 30.41 6.89 -8.91
CA ALA A 207 30.40 6.75 -10.36
C ALA A 207 29.62 5.49 -10.82
N VAL A 208 29.86 4.35 -10.17
CA VAL A 208 29.12 3.11 -10.46
C VAL A 208 27.64 3.28 -10.18
N VAL A 209 27.27 3.88 -9.05
CA VAL A 209 25.88 4.19 -8.69
C VAL A 209 25.25 5.09 -9.75
N ALA A 210 25.90 6.18 -10.14
CA ALA A 210 25.37 7.12 -11.13
C ALA A 210 25.16 6.48 -12.52
N VAL A 211 26.14 5.70 -12.99
CA VAL A 211 26.07 5.07 -14.31
C VAL A 211 25.06 3.93 -14.35
N SER A 212 24.98 3.14 -13.27
CA SER A 212 24.11 1.94 -13.23
C SER A 212 22.67 2.26 -12.79
N HIS A 213 22.35 3.47 -12.33
CA HIS A 213 21.09 3.78 -11.66
C HIS A 213 19.87 3.43 -12.50
N HIS A 214 19.84 3.87 -13.75
CA HIS A 214 18.73 3.59 -14.65
C HIS A 214 18.51 2.08 -14.82
N ASP A 215 19.55 1.34 -15.18
CA ASP A 215 19.46 -0.10 -15.47
C ASP A 215 19.14 -0.94 -14.22
N GLN A 216 19.61 -0.50 -13.04
CA GLN A 216 19.34 -1.19 -11.78
C GLN A 216 17.89 -1.03 -11.36
N TYR A 217 17.33 0.17 -11.48
CA TYR A 217 16.02 0.50 -10.94
C TYR A 217 14.89 0.49 -11.97
N GLN A 218 15.22 0.37 -13.27
CA GLN A 218 14.21 0.18 -14.30
C GLN A 218 13.37 -1.07 -14.01
N PHE A 219 12.06 -0.93 -14.06
CA PHE A 219 11.08 -2.00 -13.79
C PHE A 219 11.19 -2.63 -12.39
N LEU A 220 11.70 -1.90 -11.39
CA LEU A 220 11.82 -2.40 -10.02
C LEU A 220 10.48 -2.90 -9.48
N LEU A 221 9.43 -2.09 -9.63
CA LEU A 221 8.11 -2.37 -9.10
C LEU A 221 7.37 -3.45 -9.90
N GLU A 222 7.53 -3.46 -11.22
CA GLU A 222 6.99 -4.51 -12.09
C GLU A 222 7.58 -5.88 -11.74
N ARG A 223 8.90 -5.96 -11.52
CA ARG A 223 9.56 -7.21 -11.13
C ARG A 223 9.09 -7.71 -9.78
N LEU A 224 8.89 -6.82 -8.82
CA LEU A 224 8.36 -7.16 -7.49
C LEU A 224 6.91 -7.63 -7.55
N HIS A 225 6.12 -7.05 -8.45
CA HIS A 225 4.70 -7.38 -8.57
C HIS A 225 4.48 -8.66 -9.38
N PHE A 226 5.03 -8.69 -10.61
CA PHE A 226 4.79 -9.80 -11.54
C PHE A 226 5.74 -10.99 -11.32
N LYS A 227 6.79 -10.80 -10.52
CA LYS A 227 7.71 -11.87 -10.11
C LYS A 227 8.19 -12.71 -11.33
N GLU A 228 7.93 -14.02 -11.32
CA GLU A 228 8.27 -14.96 -12.40
C GLU A 228 7.59 -14.62 -13.75
N GLU A 229 6.42 -13.97 -13.70
CA GLU A 229 5.64 -13.59 -14.89
C GLU A 229 6.07 -12.25 -15.50
N PHE A 230 7.06 -11.58 -14.90
CA PHE A 230 7.54 -10.29 -15.38
C PHE A 230 8.10 -10.39 -16.80
N THR A 231 7.66 -9.48 -17.65
CA THR A 231 8.23 -9.25 -18.99
C THR A 231 8.40 -7.75 -19.24
N ALA A 232 9.55 -7.36 -19.77
CA ALA A 232 9.82 -5.98 -20.15
C ALA A 232 8.97 -5.48 -21.34
N ALA A 233 8.31 -6.39 -22.06
CA ALA A 233 7.42 -6.05 -23.17
C ALA A 233 6.06 -5.47 -22.69
N LYS A 234 5.71 -5.66 -21.42
CA LYS A 234 4.44 -5.18 -20.82
C LYS A 234 4.71 -4.45 -19.50
N PRO A 235 5.37 -3.27 -19.54
CA PRO A 235 5.60 -2.47 -18.33
C PRO A 235 4.29 -1.84 -17.86
N TYR A 236 4.32 -1.24 -16.69
CA TYR A 236 3.24 -0.33 -16.30
C TYR A 236 3.12 0.81 -17.31
N ARG A 237 1.90 1.06 -17.74
CA ARG A 237 1.55 2.21 -18.58
C ARG A 237 1.63 3.52 -17.82
N PHE A 238 1.30 3.44 -16.52
CA PHE A 238 1.27 4.57 -15.63
C PHE A 238 1.58 4.15 -14.19
N LEU A 239 2.35 4.96 -13.49
CA LEU A 239 2.78 4.73 -12.12
C LEU A 239 2.75 6.03 -11.33
N VAL A 240 2.10 6.03 -10.17
CA VAL A 240 2.09 7.11 -9.20
C VAL A 240 2.55 6.59 -7.85
N GLU A 241 3.55 7.23 -7.30
CA GLU A 241 4.05 6.95 -5.97
C GLU A 241 3.67 8.10 -5.03
N THR A 242 3.06 7.77 -3.89
CA THR A 242 2.74 8.70 -2.81
C THR A 242 3.15 8.08 -1.48
N ARG A 243 3.15 8.85 -0.40
CA ARG A 243 3.35 8.27 0.94
C ARG A 243 2.27 7.26 1.32
N SER A 244 1.05 7.42 0.80
CA SER A 244 -0.08 6.50 1.08
C SER A 244 0.03 5.17 0.34
N GLY A 245 0.85 5.07 -0.70
CA GLY A 245 1.03 3.84 -1.45
C GLY A 245 1.44 4.08 -2.90
N ILE A 246 1.51 2.99 -3.65
CA ILE A 246 1.86 2.97 -5.06
C ILE A 246 0.62 2.60 -5.85
N VAL A 247 0.25 3.41 -6.83
CA VAL A 247 -0.83 3.14 -7.79
C VAL A 247 -0.20 2.92 -9.16
N ALA A 248 -0.51 1.79 -9.77
CA ALA A 248 0.00 1.43 -11.09
C ALA A 248 -1.13 1.01 -12.03
N VAL A 249 -0.97 1.25 -13.32
CA VAL A 249 -1.93 0.83 -14.36
C VAL A 249 -1.22 0.10 -15.47
N GLY A 250 -1.82 -1.00 -15.95
CA GLY A 250 -1.27 -1.81 -17.02
C GLY A 250 -0.69 -3.13 -16.51
N GLY A 251 0.23 -3.70 -17.27
CA GLY A 251 0.87 -4.98 -16.99
C GLY A 251 0.34 -6.14 -17.82
N PRO A 252 0.69 -7.41 -17.48
CA PRO A 252 0.39 -8.58 -18.30
C PRO A 252 -1.09 -8.81 -18.61
N ASN A 253 -1.97 -8.35 -17.72
CA ASN A 253 -3.42 -8.59 -17.80
C ASN A 253 -4.20 -7.49 -18.55
N GLY A 254 -3.54 -6.49 -19.09
CA GLY A 254 -4.14 -5.42 -19.88
C GLY A 254 -3.91 -4.02 -19.31
N ASP A 255 -4.06 -3.04 -20.18
CA ASP A 255 -3.75 -1.64 -19.89
C ASP A 255 -4.78 -0.94 -18.99
N ASP A 256 -5.98 -1.51 -18.87
CA ASP A 256 -7.08 -0.93 -18.11
C ASP A 256 -7.13 -1.41 -16.64
N THR A 257 -6.20 -2.28 -16.24
CA THR A 257 -6.12 -2.81 -14.88
C THR A 257 -5.37 -1.83 -13.97
N ILE A 258 -5.96 -1.53 -12.81
CA ILE A 258 -5.34 -0.71 -11.78
C ILE A 258 -4.90 -1.57 -10.60
N PHE A 259 -3.71 -1.28 -10.09
CA PHE A 259 -3.09 -1.98 -8.96
C PHE A 259 -2.81 -0.97 -7.84
N GLY A 260 -3.26 -1.29 -6.63
CA GLY A 260 -3.00 -0.52 -5.43
C GLY A 260 -2.05 -1.26 -4.50
N GLY A 261 -0.83 -0.75 -4.28
CA GLY A 261 0.14 -1.39 -3.39
C GLY A 261 0.51 -2.81 -3.80
N GLY A 262 0.65 -3.08 -5.12
CA GLY A 262 1.07 -4.38 -5.65
C GLY A 262 -0.04 -5.44 -5.72
N VAL A 263 -1.32 -5.07 -5.56
CA VAL A 263 -2.45 -5.99 -5.76
C VAL A 263 -3.48 -5.38 -6.69
N TYR A 264 -4.28 -6.24 -7.32
CA TYR A 264 -5.43 -5.81 -8.12
C TYR A 264 -6.39 -4.98 -7.27
N ASP A 265 -6.75 -3.80 -7.78
CA ASP A 265 -7.65 -2.88 -7.10
C ASP A 265 -8.82 -2.41 -7.99
N GLY A 266 -8.88 -2.93 -9.20
CA GLY A 266 -9.96 -2.68 -10.12
C GLY A 266 -9.51 -2.57 -11.57
N ALA A 267 -10.43 -2.09 -12.41
CA ALA A 267 -10.18 -1.80 -13.81
C ALA A 267 -11.00 -0.58 -14.26
N PHE A 268 -10.51 0.09 -15.28
CA PHE A 268 -11.25 1.17 -15.96
C PHE A 268 -12.32 0.57 -16.87
N ASN A 269 -13.53 0.42 -16.34
CA ASN A 269 -14.67 -0.13 -17.09
C ASN A 269 -15.99 0.46 -16.60
N LEU A 270 -16.80 0.96 -17.52
CA LEU A 270 -18.15 1.46 -17.27
C LEU A 270 -19.22 0.55 -17.91
N ASP A 271 -18.80 -0.40 -18.77
CA ASP A 271 -19.71 -1.23 -19.54
C ASP A 271 -20.25 -2.43 -18.72
N PRO A 272 -21.55 -2.48 -18.43
CA PRO A 272 -22.17 -3.56 -17.67
C PRO A 272 -22.18 -4.90 -18.41
N VAL A 273 -22.01 -4.91 -19.76
CA VAL A 273 -21.94 -6.15 -20.55
C VAL A 273 -20.60 -6.84 -20.31
N ARG A 274 -19.51 -6.08 -20.34
CA ARG A 274 -18.17 -6.62 -20.02
C ARG A 274 -18.04 -7.00 -18.55
N ASN A 275 -18.74 -6.30 -17.67
CA ASN A 275 -18.76 -6.48 -16.21
C ASN A 275 -17.36 -6.64 -15.57
N ILE A 276 -16.32 -6.09 -16.18
CA ILE A 276 -14.97 -6.08 -15.62
C ILE A 276 -15.00 -5.26 -14.33
N ASN A 277 -14.28 -5.70 -13.31
CA ASN A 277 -14.31 -5.13 -11.96
C ASN A 277 -15.69 -5.22 -11.29
N GLY A 278 -16.57 -6.10 -11.80
CA GLY A 278 -17.92 -6.28 -11.26
C GLY A 278 -18.73 -4.99 -11.23
N ILE A 279 -18.65 -4.20 -12.30
CA ILE A 279 -19.29 -2.87 -12.40
C ILE A 279 -20.81 -2.94 -12.21
N GLN A 280 -21.45 -4.10 -12.51
CA GLN A 280 -22.87 -4.33 -12.25
C GLN A 280 -23.25 -4.09 -10.80
N ARG A 281 -22.33 -4.23 -9.84
CA ARG A 281 -22.59 -3.93 -8.42
C ARG A 281 -22.93 -2.45 -8.20
N ALA A 282 -22.28 -1.54 -8.91
CA ALA A 282 -22.63 -0.11 -8.88
C ALA A 282 -24.00 0.16 -9.52
N TYR A 283 -24.30 -0.51 -10.64
CA TYR A 283 -25.61 -0.43 -11.29
C TYR A 283 -26.75 -0.93 -10.39
N MET A 284 -26.48 -1.91 -9.53
CA MET A 284 -27.49 -2.47 -8.62
C MET A 284 -27.90 -1.52 -7.47
N VAL A 285 -27.13 -0.48 -7.15
CA VAL A 285 -27.44 0.44 -6.03
C VAL A 285 -28.85 1.05 -6.17
N PRO A 286 -29.25 1.71 -7.28
CA PRO A 286 -30.61 2.21 -7.44
C PRO A 286 -31.66 1.11 -7.69
N ALA A 287 -31.25 -0.11 -8.03
CA ALA A 287 -32.16 -1.26 -8.09
C ALA A 287 -32.48 -1.81 -6.69
N LEU A 288 -31.63 -1.61 -5.71
CA LEU A 288 -31.80 -2.06 -4.32
C LEU A 288 -32.50 -1.03 -3.44
N HIS A 289 -32.29 0.27 -3.69
CA HIS A 289 -32.84 1.36 -2.87
C HIS A 289 -33.78 2.24 -3.70
N PRO A 290 -35.00 2.56 -3.21
CA PRO A 290 -36.01 3.27 -4.01
C PRO A 290 -35.62 4.70 -4.39
N ALA A 291 -34.84 5.39 -3.57
CA ALA A 291 -34.42 6.77 -3.80
C ALA A 291 -33.02 7.03 -3.22
N PRO A 292 -31.93 6.53 -3.85
CA PRO A 292 -30.56 6.69 -3.34
C PRO A 292 -30.03 8.10 -3.68
N LYS A 293 -30.57 9.14 -3.04
CA LYS A 293 -30.22 10.54 -3.33
C LYS A 293 -28.84 10.93 -2.86
N ARG A 294 -28.46 10.46 -1.67
CA ARG A 294 -27.18 10.77 -1.01
C ARG A 294 -26.36 9.50 -0.88
N VAL A 295 -25.29 9.39 -1.64
CA VAL A 295 -24.44 8.20 -1.68
C VAL A 295 -23.04 8.53 -1.18
N LEU A 296 -22.49 7.67 -0.31
CA LEU A 296 -21.09 7.68 0.08
C LEU A 296 -20.37 6.51 -0.60
N VAL A 297 -19.24 6.78 -1.23
CA VAL A 297 -18.34 5.76 -1.78
C VAL A 297 -17.05 5.76 -0.97
N ILE A 298 -16.68 4.63 -0.36
CA ILE A 298 -15.41 4.45 0.35
C ILE A 298 -14.51 3.56 -0.50
N GLY A 299 -13.36 4.12 -0.91
CA GLY A 299 -12.45 3.51 -1.89
C GLY A 299 -12.86 3.82 -3.32
N LEU A 300 -12.04 4.63 -3.99
CA LEU A 300 -12.33 5.14 -5.34
C LEU A 300 -11.76 4.24 -6.44
N ALA A 301 -10.57 3.69 -6.23
CA ALA A 301 -9.84 2.88 -7.20
C ALA A 301 -9.78 3.53 -8.60
N SER A 302 -10.35 2.89 -9.65
CA SER A 302 -10.44 3.46 -11.00
C SER A 302 -11.46 4.61 -11.13
N GLY A 303 -12.26 4.89 -10.10
CA GLY A 303 -13.37 5.82 -10.17
C GLY A 303 -14.62 5.28 -10.91
N SER A 304 -14.54 4.12 -11.53
CA SER A 304 -15.61 3.57 -12.37
C SER A 304 -16.95 3.43 -11.63
N TRP A 305 -16.93 2.91 -10.39
CA TRP A 305 -18.15 2.76 -9.60
C TRP A 305 -18.76 4.11 -9.23
N ALA A 306 -17.93 5.05 -8.79
CA ALA A 306 -18.38 6.40 -8.45
C ALA A 306 -18.94 7.12 -9.67
N GLN A 307 -18.34 6.94 -10.85
CA GLN A 307 -18.82 7.55 -12.09
C GLN A 307 -20.17 6.99 -12.51
N VAL A 308 -20.34 5.66 -12.51
CA VAL A 308 -21.65 5.04 -12.80
C VAL A 308 -22.72 5.59 -11.86
N LEU A 309 -22.45 5.63 -10.57
CA LEU A 309 -23.39 6.17 -9.58
C LEU A 309 -23.68 7.67 -9.83
N ALA A 310 -22.64 8.47 -10.08
CA ALA A 310 -22.79 9.90 -10.32
C ALA A 310 -23.60 10.22 -11.60
N GLU A 311 -23.66 9.32 -12.56
CA GLU A 311 -24.40 9.48 -13.80
C GLU A 311 -25.89 9.04 -13.69
N HIS A 312 -26.29 8.45 -12.54
CA HIS A 312 -27.70 8.11 -12.30
C HIS A 312 -28.50 9.35 -11.84
N PRO A 313 -29.66 9.64 -12.45
CA PRO A 313 -30.41 10.87 -12.17
C PRO A 313 -31.00 10.96 -10.75
N ALA A 314 -31.28 9.84 -10.10
CA ALA A 314 -31.78 9.84 -8.72
C ALA A 314 -30.70 10.21 -7.69
N ILE A 315 -29.41 10.17 -8.04
CA ILE A 315 -28.32 10.51 -7.12
C ILE A 315 -28.05 12.02 -7.22
N GLU A 316 -28.43 12.73 -6.17
CA GLU A 316 -28.30 14.19 -6.07
C GLU A 316 -26.94 14.63 -5.51
N ARG A 317 -26.36 13.81 -4.62
CA ARG A 317 -25.07 14.05 -3.96
C ARG A 317 -24.28 12.75 -3.81
N LEU A 318 -23.04 12.77 -4.26
CA LEU A 318 -22.09 11.68 -4.08
C LEU A 318 -20.84 12.21 -3.37
N GLU A 319 -20.58 11.69 -2.18
CA GLU A 319 -19.31 11.88 -1.49
C GLU A 319 -18.44 10.66 -1.74
N ALA A 320 -17.17 10.85 -2.11
CA ALA A 320 -16.20 9.77 -2.25
C ALA A 320 -15.02 10.01 -1.31
N VAL A 321 -14.62 8.99 -0.57
CA VAL A 321 -13.46 9.08 0.33
C VAL A 321 -12.39 8.10 -0.15
N GLU A 322 -11.21 8.62 -0.45
CA GLU A 322 -10.08 7.86 -0.96
C GLU A 322 -8.82 8.18 -0.15
N ILE A 323 -8.11 7.15 0.31
CA ILE A 323 -6.94 7.33 1.17
C ILE A 323 -5.68 7.74 0.39
N ASN A 324 -5.59 7.36 -0.89
CA ASN A 324 -4.41 7.60 -1.71
C ASN A 324 -4.70 8.59 -2.85
N PRO A 325 -4.15 9.83 -2.79
CA PRO A 325 -4.37 10.83 -3.83
C PRO A 325 -3.88 10.40 -5.22
N GLY A 326 -3.00 9.41 -5.31
CA GLY A 326 -2.50 8.87 -6.57
C GLY A 326 -3.59 8.31 -7.47
N TYR A 327 -4.73 7.85 -6.92
CA TYR A 327 -5.87 7.42 -7.72
C TYR A 327 -6.50 8.58 -8.51
N LEU A 328 -6.58 9.79 -7.92
CA LEU A 328 -7.12 10.95 -8.62
C LEU A 328 -6.24 11.35 -9.80
N GLU A 329 -4.92 11.31 -9.59
CA GLU A 329 -3.98 11.59 -10.68
C GLU A 329 -4.10 10.55 -11.80
N THR A 330 -4.28 9.28 -11.42
CA THR A 330 -4.49 8.20 -12.37
C THR A 330 -5.79 8.38 -13.14
N ILE A 331 -6.92 8.66 -12.47
CA ILE A 331 -8.23 8.89 -13.11
C ILE A 331 -8.16 10.02 -14.15
N ARG A 332 -7.48 11.13 -13.85
CA ARG A 332 -7.31 12.27 -14.78
C ARG A 332 -6.68 11.88 -16.11
N ARG A 333 -5.85 10.82 -16.13
CA ARG A 333 -5.17 10.35 -17.34
C ARG A 333 -6.02 9.47 -18.24
N PHE A 334 -7.20 9.06 -17.77
CA PHE A 334 -8.14 8.24 -18.55
C PHE A 334 -9.31 9.08 -19.01
N PRO A 335 -9.41 9.45 -20.32
CA PRO A 335 -10.40 10.41 -20.83
C PRO A 335 -11.87 10.00 -20.60
N GLU A 336 -12.13 8.70 -20.46
CA GLU A 336 -13.49 8.19 -20.18
C GLU A 336 -13.88 8.35 -18.71
N HIS A 337 -12.90 8.42 -17.78
CA HIS A 337 -13.09 8.48 -16.33
C HIS A 337 -12.77 9.86 -15.74
N ALA A 338 -11.94 10.65 -16.41
CA ALA A 338 -11.59 12.01 -15.97
C ALA A 338 -12.80 12.90 -15.67
N PRO A 339 -13.94 12.83 -16.44
CA PRO A 339 -15.12 13.63 -16.15
C PRO A 339 -15.71 13.44 -14.76
N LEU A 340 -15.47 12.30 -14.10
CA LEU A 340 -15.90 12.08 -12.70
C LEU A 340 -15.45 13.22 -11.77
N LEU A 341 -14.24 13.73 -12.00
CA LEU A 341 -13.61 14.73 -11.12
C LEU A 341 -14.26 16.13 -11.26
N ASP A 342 -15.03 16.35 -12.33
CA ASP A 342 -15.66 17.62 -12.66
C ASP A 342 -17.20 17.60 -12.53
N ILE A 343 -17.80 16.45 -12.14
CA ILE A 343 -19.24 16.35 -11.93
C ILE A 343 -19.62 17.15 -10.67
N PRO A 344 -20.47 18.20 -10.76
CA PRO A 344 -20.74 19.11 -9.63
C PRO A 344 -21.33 18.45 -8.37
N ARG A 345 -22.08 17.34 -8.54
CA ARG A 345 -22.68 16.58 -7.43
C ARG A 345 -21.70 15.62 -6.74
N VAL A 346 -20.48 15.49 -7.26
CA VAL A 346 -19.42 14.62 -6.71
C VAL A 346 -18.43 15.45 -5.91
N LYS A 347 -18.18 15.04 -4.66
CA LYS A 347 -17.10 15.58 -3.84
C LYS A 347 -16.16 14.46 -3.44
N ILE A 348 -14.88 14.66 -3.67
CA ILE A 348 -13.84 13.67 -3.35
C ILE A 348 -12.99 14.18 -2.19
N HIS A 349 -12.85 13.36 -1.16
CA HIS A 349 -12.07 13.64 0.03
C HIS A 349 -10.86 12.71 0.09
N ILE A 350 -9.68 13.28 0.28
CA ILE A 350 -8.47 12.49 0.54
C ILE A 350 -8.35 12.27 2.04
N ASP A 351 -8.90 11.15 2.50
CA ASP A 351 -8.92 10.77 3.92
C ASP A 351 -9.09 9.24 4.05
N ASP A 352 -8.88 8.72 5.26
CA ASP A 352 -9.32 7.38 5.66
C ASP A 352 -10.85 7.37 5.84
N GLY A 353 -11.53 6.37 5.24
CA GLY A 353 -13.00 6.32 5.24
C GLY A 353 -13.63 6.28 6.63
N ARG A 354 -13.06 5.52 7.55
CA ARG A 354 -13.54 5.46 8.95
C ARG A 354 -13.30 6.77 9.69
N ARG A 355 -12.11 7.34 9.54
CA ARG A 355 -11.77 8.63 10.13
C ARG A 355 -12.65 9.75 9.61
N TRP A 356 -12.96 9.74 8.31
CA TRP A 356 -13.84 10.73 7.70
C TRP A 356 -15.25 10.68 8.31
N LEU A 357 -15.84 9.48 8.44
CA LEU A 357 -17.14 9.31 9.10
C LEU A 357 -17.13 9.83 10.56
N VAL A 358 -16.09 9.50 11.32
CA VAL A 358 -15.96 9.96 12.72
C VAL A 358 -15.88 11.50 12.80
N ARG A 359 -15.23 12.16 11.83
CA ARG A 359 -15.08 13.63 11.80
C ARG A 359 -16.30 14.35 11.26
N ASN A 360 -17.20 13.65 10.60
CA ASN A 360 -18.42 14.21 10.00
C ASN A 360 -19.68 13.54 10.60
N PRO A 361 -19.92 13.65 11.92
CA PRO A 361 -20.93 12.87 12.62
C PRO A 361 -22.37 13.19 12.20
N ASP A 362 -22.60 14.33 11.55
CA ASP A 362 -23.94 14.77 11.11
C ASP A 362 -24.28 14.35 9.67
N GLU A 363 -23.30 13.85 8.91
CA GLU A 363 -23.54 13.37 7.55
C GLU A 363 -24.38 12.09 7.54
N ARG A 364 -25.39 12.05 6.66
CA ARG A 364 -26.32 10.92 6.51
C ARG A 364 -26.46 10.58 5.04
N PHE A 365 -26.61 9.27 4.75
CA PHE A 365 -26.65 8.72 3.40
C PHE A 365 -27.81 7.75 3.24
N ASP A 366 -28.36 7.69 2.03
CA ASP A 366 -29.29 6.64 1.64
C ASP A 366 -28.53 5.34 1.34
N PHE A 367 -27.30 5.46 0.84
CA PHE A 367 -26.50 4.31 0.49
C PHE A 367 -25.01 4.55 0.74
N ILE A 368 -24.34 3.60 1.38
CA ILE A 368 -22.88 3.59 1.54
C ILE A 368 -22.34 2.42 0.71
N VAL A 369 -21.45 2.71 -0.23
CA VAL A 369 -20.81 1.74 -1.12
C VAL A 369 -19.35 1.61 -0.75
N MET A 370 -18.91 0.40 -0.41
CA MET A 370 -17.53 0.14 -0.06
C MET A 370 -16.90 -0.79 -1.09
N ASN A 371 -16.06 -0.23 -1.95
CA ASN A 371 -15.18 -1.00 -2.82
C ASN A 371 -13.84 -1.17 -2.10
N THR A 372 -13.85 -2.04 -1.06
CA THR A 372 -12.68 -2.26 -0.20
C THR A 372 -11.65 -3.14 -0.87
N THR A 373 -10.41 -3.03 -0.38
CA THR A 373 -9.32 -3.94 -0.70
C THR A 373 -9.55 -5.35 -0.13
N PHE A 374 -8.60 -6.26 -0.34
CA PHE A 374 -8.69 -7.63 0.16
C PHE A 374 -8.75 -7.71 1.69
N ASN A 375 -9.61 -8.60 2.19
CA ASN A 375 -9.83 -8.84 3.62
C ASN A 375 -8.57 -9.25 4.40
N TRP A 376 -7.57 -9.84 3.73
CA TRP A 376 -6.32 -10.30 4.33
C TRP A 376 -5.22 -9.23 4.36
N ARG A 377 -5.43 -8.06 3.75
CA ARG A 377 -4.43 -6.97 3.76
C ARG A 377 -4.38 -6.27 5.12
N SER A 378 -3.22 -5.74 5.42
CA SER A 378 -3.00 -4.89 6.59
C SER A 378 -4.00 -3.74 6.64
N HIS A 379 -4.57 -3.51 7.81
CA HIS A 379 -5.57 -2.48 8.10
C HIS A 379 -6.95 -2.68 7.43
N SER A 380 -7.22 -3.81 6.78
CA SER A 380 -8.54 -4.08 6.19
C SER A 380 -9.65 -4.15 7.26
N THR A 381 -9.32 -4.60 8.48
CA THR A 381 -10.23 -4.63 9.63
C THR A 381 -10.86 -3.27 9.92
N ASN A 382 -10.14 -2.16 9.71
CA ASN A 382 -10.67 -0.81 9.88
C ASN A 382 -11.97 -0.54 9.12
N LEU A 383 -12.20 -1.25 8.02
CA LEU A 383 -13.38 -1.13 7.15
C LEU A 383 -14.28 -2.37 7.13
N LEU A 384 -13.93 -3.44 7.86
CA LEU A 384 -14.64 -4.72 7.83
C LEU A 384 -15.14 -5.17 9.21
N SER A 385 -14.78 -4.45 10.28
CA SER A 385 -15.17 -4.79 11.66
C SER A 385 -16.63 -4.46 11.96
N GLU A 386 -17.19 -5.14 12.95
CA GLU A 386 -18.52 -4.85 13.48
C GLU A 386 -18.64 -3.39 13.93
N GLU A 387 -17.61 -2.87 14.59
CA GLU A 387 -17.56 -1.48 15.06
C GLU A 387 -17.65 -0.50 13.89
N PHE A 388 -17.00 -0.81 12.78
CA PHE A 388 -17.09 0.02 11.59
C PHE A 388 -18.46 -0.07 10.91
N PHE A 389 -19.04 -1.26 10.80
CA PHE A 389 -20.39 -1.40 10.25
C PHE A 389 -21.45 -0.71 11.11
N ARG A 390 -21.30 -0.74 12.44
CA ARG A 390 -22.13 0.05 13.35
C ARG A 390 -21.96 1.57 13.15
N LEU A 391 -20.74 2.01 12.87
CA LEU A 391 -20.50 3.41 12.49
C LEU A 391 -21.22 3.75 11.18
N CYS A 392 -21.11 2.90 10.16
CA CYS A 392 -21.86 3.09 8.90
C CYS A 392 -23.38 3.14 9.16
N GLN A 393 -23.92 2.23 9.98
CA GLN A 393 -25.36 2.20 10.33
C GLN A 393 -25.82 3.54 10.92
N LYS A 394 -25.01 4.15 11.80
CA LYS A 394 -25.31 5.48 12.39
C LYS A 394 -25.34 6.61 11.35
N HIS A 395 -24.66 6.44 10.22
CA HIS A 395 -24.61 7.39 9.11
C HIS A 395 -25.65 7.10 8.04
N LEU A 396 -26.52 6.11 8.21
CA LEU A 396 -27.62 5.86 7.28
C LEU A 396 -28.86 6.69 7.64
N LEU A 397 -29.57 7.11 6.59
CA LEU A 397 -30.94 7.58 6.66
C LEU A 397 -31.90 6.39 6.90
N PRO A 398 -33.13 6.60 7.38
CA PRO A 398 -34.11 5.52 7.50
C PRO A 398 -34.30 4.78 6.16
N GLY A 399 -34.18 3.44 6.19
CA GLY A 399 -34.22 2.60 4.98
C GLY A 399 -32.90 2.50 4.22
N GLY A 400 -31.85 3.17 4.69
CA GLY A 400 -30.55 3.16 4.06
C GLY A 400 -29.83 1.81 4.09
N SER A 401 -28.84 1.64 3.22
CA SER A 401 -28.13 0.38 3.03
C SER A 401 -26.62 0.56 2.91
N VAL A 402 -25.88 -0.49 3.25
CA VAL A 402 -24.42 -0.58 3.08
C VAL A 402 -24.09 -1.72 2.13
N LEU A 403 -23.35 -1.46 1.06
CA LEU A 403 -22.75 -2.47 0.20
C LEU A 403 -21.27 -2.60 0.50
N VAL A 404 -20.80 -3.79 0.80
CA VAL A 404 -19.38 -4.09 1.03
C VAL A 404 -18.90 -5.21 0.12
N ASN A 405 -17.78 -4.98 -0.58
CA ASN A 405 -17.09 -6.04 -1.30
C ASN A 405 -16.49 -7.03 -0.28
N THR A 406 -16.99 -8.27 -0.24
CA THR A 406 -16.52 -9.27 0.72
C THR A 406 -15.12 -9.80 0.39
N THR A 407 -14.65 -9.57 -0.83
CA THR A 407 -13.38 -10.12 -1.35
C THR A 407 -13.23 -11.63 -1.15
N GLY A 408 -14.37 -12.34 -1.12
CA GLY A 408 -14.44 -13.78 -0.93
C GLY A 408 -14.40 -14.26 0.53
N SER A 409 -14.44 -13.35 1.51
CA SER A 409 -14.49 -13.72 2.94
C SER A 409 -15.93 -13.92 3.41
N PRO A 410 -16.32 -15.11 3.85
CA PRO A 410 -17.62 -15.32 4.46
C PRO A 410 -17.78 -14.62 5.82
N GLU A 411 -16.68 -14.34 6.53
CA GLU A 411 -16.66 -13.62 7.79
C GLU A 411 -17.17 -12.18 7.63
N VAL A 412 -16.88 -11.53 6.51
CA VAL A 412 -17.37 -10.18 6.21
C VAL A 412 -18.90 -10.16 6.13
N LYS A 413 -19.50 -11.15 5.46
CA LYS A 413 -20.96 -11.29 5.41
C LYS A 413 -21.57 -11.57 6.79
N VAL A 414 -20.97 -12.47 7.56
CA VAL A 414 -21.41 -12.77 8.94
C VAL A 414 -21.33 -11.51 9.81
N THR A 415 -20.24 -10.77 9.75
CA THR A 415 -20.06 -9.52 10.51
C THR A 415 -21.10 -8.48 10.13
N LEU A 416 -21.38 -8.31 8.83
CA LEU A 416 -22.42 -7.40 8.36
C LEU A 416 -23.81 -7.81 8.90
N ALA A 417 -24.12 -9.11 8.91
CA ALA A 417 -25.38 -9.64 9.41
C ALA A 417 -25.56 -9.49 10.94
N HIS A 418 -24.47 -9.34 11.70
CA HIS A 418 -24.54 -9.01 13.14
C HIS A 418 -24.97 -7.56 13.39
N VAL A 419 -24.80 -6.68 12.40
CA VAL A 419 -25.16 -5.26 12.49
C VAL A 419 -26.51 -4.97 11.84
N PHE A 420 -26.76 -5.53 10.66
CA PHE A 420 -27.96 -5.29 9.87
C PHE A 420 -28.93 -6.47 9.91
N ARG A 421 -30.23 -6.16 9.94
CA ARG A 421 -31.28 -7.17 10.03
C ARG A 421 -31.38 -8.02 8.77
N HIS A 422 -31.30 -7.38 7.62
CA HIS A 422 -31.41 -8.00 6.30
C HIS A 422 -30.09 -7.93 5.56
N VAL A 423 -29.66 -9.03 4.97
CA VAL A 423 -28.43 -9.11 4.18
C VAL A 423 -28.70 -9.90 2.91
N VAL A 424 -28.42 -9.29 1.76
CA VAL A 424 -28.50 -9.94 0.45
C VAL A 424 -27.15 -9.92 -0.25
N MET A 425 -26.93 -10.80 -1.21
CA MET A 425 -25.69 -10.86 -1.98
C MET A 425 -25.92 -10.31 -3.39
N VAL A 426 -25.03 -9.40 -3.81
CA VAL A 426 -24.89 -8.93 -5.19
C VAL A 426 -23.52 -9.36 -5.70
N HIS A 427 -23.47 -10.46 -6.44
CA HIS A 427 -22.22 -11.13 -6.79
C HIS A 427 -21.39 -11.48 -5.52
N ASN A 428 -20.18 -10.95 -5.41
CA ASN A 428 -19.31 -11.15 -4.23
C ASN A 428 -19.39 -9.99 -3.22
N SER A 429 -20.43 -9.16 -3.29
CA SER A 429 -20.66 -8.08 -2.33
C SER A 429 -21.87 -8.38 -1.47
N ALA A 430 -21.75 -8.16 -0.17
CA ALA A 430 -22.87 -8.21 0.76
C ALA A 430 -23.52 -6.83 0.88
N VAL A 431 -24.85 -6.79 0.91
CA VAL A 431 -25.61 -5.56 1.12
C VAL A 431 -26.47 -5.72 2.36
N GLY A 432 -26.22 -4.87 3.37
CA GLY A 432 -26.92 -4.88 4.65
C GLY A 432 -27.89 -3.69 4.77
N SER A 433 -29.07 -3.93 5.35
CA SER A 433 -30.06 -2.90 5.68
C SER A 433 -30.94 -3.37 6.86
N ASP A 434 -31.52 -2.41 7.59
CA ASP A 434 -32.55 -2.70 8.60
C ASP A 434 -33.96 -2.79 7.97
N THR A 435 -34.08 -2.45 6.68
CA THR A 435 -35.30 -2.55 5.88
C THR A 435 -35.15 -3.66 4.84
N PRO A 436 -36.18 -4.51 4.62
CA PRO A 436 -36.11 -5.60 3.67
C PRO A 436 -36.02 -5.10 2.21
N PHE A 437 -35.33 -5.86 1.36
CA PHE A 437 -35.17 -5.57 -0.07
C PHE A 437 -36.37 -6.14 -0.85
N THR A 438 -37.42 -5.34 -1.05
CA THR A 438 -38.72 -5.79 -1.59
C THR A 438 -39.07 -5.24 -2.97
N ARG A 439 -38.11 -4.60 -3.68
CA ARG A 439 -38.41 -4.01 -4.99
C ARG A 439 -38.75 -5.06 -6.02
N SER A 440 -39.85 -4.77 -6.81
CA SER A 440 -40.30 -5.62 -7.91
C SER A 440 -39.32 -5.61 -9.09
N GLU A 441 -39.45 -6.56 -10.00
CA GLU A 441 -38.64 -6.57 -11.24
C GLU A 441 -38.88 -5.31 -12.08
N GLU A 442 -40.13 -4.83 -12.15
CA GLU A 442 -40.47 -3.60 -12.88
C GLU A 442 -39.80 -2.37 -12.28
N GLU A 443 -39.78 -2.24 -10.94
CA GLU A 443 -39.12 -1.13 -10.26
C GLU A 443 -37.61 -1.17 -10.46
N LYS A 444 -37.00 -2.38 -10.42
CA LYS A 444 -35.56 -2.57 -10.69
C LYS A 444 -35.24 -2.20 -12.14
N GLU A 445 -36.05 -2.67 -13.09
CA GLU A 445 -35.88 -2.35 -14.51
C GLU A 445 -35.95 -0.86 -14.76
N GLN A 446 -36.96 -0.18 -14.21
CA GLN A 446 -37.10 1.27 -14.32
C GLN A 446 -35.87 2.01 -13.79
N ALA A 447 -35.36 1.62 -12.62
CA ALA A 447 -34.17 2.22 -12.05
C ALA A 447 -32.92 1.97 -12.91
N LEU A 448 -32.74 0.76 -13.44
CA LEU A 448 -31.58 0.43 -14.28
C LEU A 448 -31.63 1.14 -15.65
N ARG A 449 -32.82 1.28 -16.25
CA ARG A 449 -32.97 2.02 -17.52
C ARG A 449 -32.75 3.53 -17.39
N ALA A 450 -32.82 4.07 -16.17
CA ALA A 450 -32.54 5.48 -15.90
C ALA A 450 -31.06 5.84 -16.02
N PHE A 451 -30.15 4.87 -16.04
CA PHE A 451 -28.72 5.16 -16.21
C PHE A 451 -28.41 5.78 -17.56
N THR A 452 -27.62 6.84 -17.52
CA THR A 452 -27.06 7.48 -18.72
C THR A 452 -25.54 7.51 -18.63
N HIS A 453 -24.87 7.49 -19.77
CA HIS A 453 -23.46 7.77 -19.88
C HIS A 453 -23.25 8.86 -20.93
N ARG A 454 -22.66 10.00 -20.52
CA ARG A 454 -22.49 11.18 -21.39
C ARG A 454 -23.80 11.60 -22.06
N GLY A 455 -24.90 11.56 -21.32
CA GLY A 455 -26.24 11.95 -21.79
C GLY A 455 -26.93 10.91 -22.67
N LYS A 456 -26.34 9.75 -22.93
CA LYS A 456 -26.98 8.66 -23.69
C LYS A 456 -27.45 7.56 -22.72
N PRO A 457 -28.64 6.99 -22.91
CA PRO A 457 -29.11 5.85 -22.13
C PRO A 457 -28.11 4.69 -22.18
N VAL A 458 -27.76 4.11 -21.01
CA VAL A 458 -26.94 2.89 -20.95
C VAL A 458 -27.78 1.70 -21.41
N PHE A 459 -29.06 1.67 -21.08
CA PHE A 459 -30.01 0.62 -21.44
C PHE A 459 -31.19 1.25 -22.21
N PRO A 460 -31.03 1.51 -23.53
CA PRO A 460 -32.09 2.15 -24.34
C PRO A 460 -33.34 1.27 -24.46
N PHE A 461 -34.48 1.92 -24.65
CA PHE A 461 -35.73 1.25 -24.97
C PHE A 461 -36.37 1.94 -26.19
N PRO A 462 -36.71 1.21 -27.28
CA PRO A 462 -36.49 -0.24 -27.44
C PRO A 462 -35.02 -0.64 -27.43
N PRO A 463 -34.71 -1.92 -27.11
CA PRO A 463 -33.32 -2.40 -27.04
C PRO A 463 -32.59 -2.31 -28.38
N GLU A 464 -31.39 -1.72 -28.38
CA GLU A 464 -30.52 -1.59 -29.57
C GLU A 464 -29.46 -2.72 -29.64
N ASP A 465 -29.06 -3.26 -28.49
CA ASP A 465 -28.04 -4.32 -28.36
C ASP A 465 -28.58 -5.48 -27.50
N PRO A 466 -28.74 -6.69 -28.09
CA PRO A 466 -29.24 -7.86 -27.38
C PRO A 466 -28.38 -8.28 -26.16
N LYS A 467 -27.06 -8.07 -26.22
CA LYS A 467 -26.15 -8.40 -25.08
C LYS A 467 -26.38 -7.43 -23.94
N ARG A 468 -26.59 -6.15 -24.23
CA ARG A 468 -26.87 -5.12 -23.25
C ARG A 468 -28.21 -5.33 -22.58
N GLU A 469 -29.23 -5.69 -23.35
CA GLU A 469 -30.54 -6.06 -22.82
C GLU A 469 -30.47 -7.33 -21.96
N ALA A 470 -29.71 -8.35 -22.38
CA ALA A 470 -29.50 -9.56 -21.58
C ALA A 470 -28.78 -9.24 -20.25
N SER A 471 -27.81 -8.32 -20.27
CA SER A 471 -27.14 -7.84 -19.05
C SER A 471 -28.10 -7.11 -18.11
N LEU A 472 -28.97 -6.26 -18.64
CA LEU A 472 -30.03 -5.60 -17.87
C LEU A 472 -30.95 -6.63 -17.23
N GLN A 473 -31.50 -7.56 -18.01
CA GLN A 473 -32.46 -8.57 -17.54
C GLN A 473 -31.83 -9.51 -16.51
N ALA A 474 -30.52 -9.81 -16.63
CA ALA A 474 -29.78 -10.56 -15.62
C ALA A 474 -29.71 -9.82 -14.27
N MET A 475 -29.54 -8.50 -14.28
CA MET A 475 -29.56 -7.68 -13.06
C MET A 475 -30.98 -7.54 -12.49
N VAL A 476 -32.00 -7.34 -13.33
CA VAL A 476 -33.41 -7.26 -12.91
C VAL A 476 -33.84 -8.54 -12.19
N ARG A 477 -33.55 -9.68 -12.79
CA ARG A 477 -33.94 -11.01 -12.28
C ARG A 477 -32.94 -11.62 -11.29
N MET A 478 -31.91 -10.87 -10.89
CA MET A 478 -30.94 -11.37 -9.92
C MET A 478 -31.66 -11.79 -8.63
N PRO A 479 -31.51 -13.05 -8.21
CA PRO A 479 -32.10 -13.51 -6.95
C PRO A 479 -31.40 -12.84 -5.79
N LEU A 480 -32.19 -12.28 -4.88
CA LEU A 480 -31.70 -11.57 -3.70
C LEU A 480 -32.33 -12.17 -2.43
N PRO A 481 -32.07 -13.46 -2.13
CA PRO A 481 -32.58 -14.07 -0.91
C PRO A 481 -31.98 -13.34 0.31
N ASP A 482 -32.82 -13.13 1.33
CA ASP A 482 -32.33 -12.59 2.60
C ASP A 482 -31.57 -13.66 3.35
N GLU A 483 -30.27 -13.45 3.48
CA GLU A 483 -29.34 -14.33 4.18
C GLU A 483 -28.97 -13.83 5.59
N GLY A 484 -29.64 -12.78 6.09
CA GLY A 484 -29.29 -12.13 7.35
C GLY A 484 -29.39 -13.08 8.54
N GLU A 485 -30.52 -13.80 8.70
CA GLU A 485 -30.72 -14.75 9.80
C GLU A 485 -29.77 -15.95 9.69
N ALA A 486 -29.67 -16.55 8.51
CA ALA A 486 -28.78 -17.68 8.25
C ALA A 486 -27.30 -17.33 8.50
N SER A 487 -26.90 -16.10 8.17
CA SER A 487 -25.52 -15.62 8.41
C SER A 487 -25.25 -15.41 9.91
N ARG A 488 -26.19 -14.83 10.65
CA ARG A 488 -26.06 -14.68 12.13
C ARG A 488 -25.98 -16.03 12.86
N ALA A 489 -26.63 -17.04 12.35
CA ALA A 489 -26.60 -18.39 12.95
C ALA A 489 -25.27 -19.13 12.74
N ARG A 490 -24.34 -18.61 11.97
CA ARG A 490 -23.02 -19.21 11.69
C ARG A 490 -22.08 -19.03 12.88
N THR A 491 -22.04 -20.01 13.78
CA THR A 491 -21.13 -20.02 14.93
C THR A 491 -19.72 -20.54 14.61
N ASP A 492 -19.54 -21.12 13.44
CA ASP A 492 -18.28 -21.65 12.93
C ASP A 492 -17.38 -20.56 12.30
N LEU A 493 -17.92 -19.37 12.09
CA LEU A 493 -17.20 -18.22 11.54
C LEU A 493 -17.12 -17.10 12.58
N PRO A 494 -15.94 -16.49 12.78
CA PRO A 494 -15.82 -15.37 13.70
C PRO A 494 -16.47 -14.10 13.12
N VAL A 495 -17.05 -13.30 13.98
CA VAL A 495 -17.35 -11.90 13.72
C VAL A 495 -16.04 -11.12 13.73
N ILE A 496 -15.79 -10.31 12.72
CA ILE A 496 -14.60 -9.46 12.67
C ILE A 496 -14.80 -8.28 13.61
N THR A 497 -13.89 -8.09 14.56
CA THR A 497 -13.86 -6.94 15.47
C THR A 497 -12.54 -6.20 15.37
N ASP A 498 -12.48 -4.97 15.86
CA ASP A 498 -11.23 -4.20 15.91
C ASP A 498 -10.14 -4.91 16.71
N ASP A 499 -10.53 -5.71 17.71
CA ASP A 499 -9.59 -6.42 18.58
C ASP A 499 -9.08 -7.74 17.99
N ASN A 500 -9.95 -8.51 17.30
CA ASN A 500 -9.57 -9.84 16.83
C ASN A 500 -8.93 -9.87 15.44
N MET A 501 -9.13 -8.84 14.62
CA MET A 501 -8.59 -8.73 13.24
C MET A 501 -8.73 -10.03 12.45
N ALA A 502 -9.88 -10.71 12.58
CA ALA A 502 -10.06 -12.15 12.27
C ALA A 502 -9.68 -12.56 10.84
N THR A 503 -9.63 -11.62 9.89
CA THR A 503 -9.30 -11.91 8.49
C THR A 503 -7.89 -11.51 8.10
N GLU A 504 -7.29 -10.49 8.71
CA GLU A 504 -5.98 -9.95 8.31
C GLU A 504 -4.85 -10.98 8.44
N TYR A 505 -4.88 -11.80 9.48
CA TYR A 505 -3.82 -12.78 9.77
C TYR A 505 -4.12 -14.20 9.29
N LYS A 506 -5.28 -14.45 8.69
CA LYS A 506 -5.65 -15.79 8.18
C LYS A 506 -4.74 -16.32 7.09
N ALA A 507 -4.23 -15.45 6.28
CA ALA A 507 -3.36 -15.81 5.17
C ALA A 507 -1.98 -16.31 5.63
N GLY A 508 -1.64 -16.15 6.90
CA GLY A 508 -0.38 -16.59 7.50
C GLY A 508 0.85 -15.92 6.90
N LEU A 509 2.00 -16.63 6.98
CA LEU A 509 3.30 -16.17 6.50
C LEU A 509 3.50 -16.27 4.98
N ARG A 510 2.52 -16.75 4.26
CA ARG A 510 2.64 -16.90 2.82
C ARG A 510 2.70 -15.52 2.21
N PHE A 511 3.82 -15.23 1.54
CA PHE A 511 3.84 -14.24 0.48
C PHE A 511 2.74 -14.68 -0.47
N HIS A 512 1.62 -13.97 -0.44
CA HIS A 512 0.48 -14.41 -1.22
C HIS A 512 0.85 -14.38 -2.69
N ASP A 513 0.61 -15.50 -3.31
CA ASP A 513 0.52 -15.70 -4.74
C ASP A 513 -0.61 -14.83 -5.32
N SER A 514 -0.48 -13.51 -5.12
CA SER A 514 -1.49 -12.55 -5.53
C SER A 514 -1.65 -12.54 -7.04
N ALA A 515 -0.59 -12.81 -7.79
CA ALA A 515 -0.64 -12.93 -9.25
C ALA A 515 -1.26 -14.28 -9.69
N ARG A 516 -0.91 -15.41 -9.07
CA ARG A 516 -1.42 -16.74 -9.44
C ARG A 516 -2.87 -16.97 -9.02
N SER A 517 -3.28 -16.49 -7.84
CA SER A 517 -4.68 -16.59 -7.40
C SER A 517 -5.62 -15.79 -8.31
N TRP A 518 -5.11 -14.74 -8.96
CA TRP A 518 -5.87 -13.89 -9.88
C TRP A 518 -5.96 -14.45 -11.29
N GLY A 519 -4.91 -15.06 -11.82
CA GLY A 519 -4.95 -15.77 -13.09
C GLY A 519 -5.96 -16.92 -13.08
N SER A 520 -6.09 -17.65 -11.96
CA SER A 520 -7.06 -18.73 -11.80
C SER A 520 -8.50 -18.24 -11.60
N LEU A 521 -8.74 -17.09 -10.97
CA LEU A 521 -10.06 -16.47 -10.83
C LEU A 521 -10.56 -15.88 -12.16
N TRP A 522 -9.68 -15.27 -12.95
CA TRP A 522 -10.02 -14.72 -14.27
C TRP A 522 -10.20 -15.81 -15.34
N GLY A 523 -9.51 -16.95 -15.22
CA GLY A 523 -9.70 -18.11 -16.10
C GLY A 523 -11.05 -18.83 -15.91
N ARG A 524 -11.77 -18.59 -14.81
CA ARG A 524 -13.11 -19.16 -14.53
C ARG A 524 -14.28 -18.25 -14.93
N VAL A 525 -14.01 -17.04 -15.39
CA VAL A 525 -15.00 -16.05 -15.87
C VAL A 525 -14.97 -15.94 -17.40
N LYS A 526 -14.67 -17.08 -18.08
CA LYS A 526 -14.90 -17.22 -19.51
C LYS A 526 -16.25 -17.84 -19.79
#